data_6c0c889e87098cc3778c471c37e780b9
#
_entry.id   6c0c889e87098cc3778c471c37e780b9
#
_cell.length_a   1.000
_cell.length_b   1.000
_cell.length_c   1.000
_cell.angle_alpha   90.00
_cell.angle_beta   90.00
_cell.angle_gamma   90.00
#
_symmetry.space_group_name_H-M   'P 1'
#
loop_
_entity.id
_entity.type
_entity.pdbx_description
1 polymer ?
#
loop_
_entity_poly.entity_id
_entity_poly.type
_entity_poly.pdbx_seq_one_letter_code
_entity_poly.pdbx_strand_id
1 'polypeptide(L)'
;KKKKTILEIGSGRSTEKLSKFFTVTSIEENINWVGKYNAEYIYAPIKNNWYDIDVLKENNLSKKKFDIIIIDGPAYGKRMGFLKNLNFFDIKNSIIIVDDIERKEDTVLLKNIIEVKKQLNGVASWTAIHNVAFVR
;
A
#
# COMPACT_ATOMS: atom_id res chain seq x y z
N LYS A 1 -15.01 12.93 -15.48
CA LYS A 1 -14.23 11.68 -15.48
C LYS A 1 -14.02 11.20 -14.05
N LYS A 2 -14.27 9.93 -13.78
CA LYS A 2 -14.09 9.35 -12.43
C LYS A 2 -12.60 9.37 -12.04
N LYS A 3 -12.30 9.85 -10.83
CA LYS A 3 -10.93 9.80 -10.30
C LYS A 3 -10.46 8.35 -10.14
N LYS A 4 -9.19 8.13 -10.38
CA LYS A 4 -8.52 6.87 -10.05
C LYS A 4 -8.49 6.68 -8.53
N THR A 5 -8.50 5.43 -8.09
CA THR A 5 -8.53 5.06 -6.68
C THR A 5 -7.15 4.61 -6.20
N ILE A 6 -6.78 5.08 -5.02
CA ILE A 6 -5.51 4.70 -4.37
C ILE A 6 -5.82 4.06 -3.02
N LEU A 7 -5.18 2.93 -2.74
CA LEU A 7 -4.99 2.44 -1.38
C LEU A 7 -3.59 2.83 -0.91
N GLU A 8 -3.53 3.65 0.11
CA GLU A 8 -2.28 4.07 0.72
C GLU A 8 -2.08 3.27 2.02
N ILE A 9 -1.00 2.51 2.09
CA ILE A 9 -0.62 1.75 3.29
C ILE A 9 0.41 2.59 4.03
N GLY A 10 -0.04 3.29 5.06
CA GLY A 10 0.69 4.32 5.77
C GLY A 10 0.39 5.72 5.24
N SER A 11 -0.32 6.51 6.03
CA SER A 11 -0.63 7.90 5.72
C SER A 11 0.55 8.81 6.01
N GLY A 12 0.58 9.95 5.37
CA GLY A 12 1.58 10.98 5.59
C GLY A 12 1.26 12.27 4.84
N ARG A 13 2.25 13.14 4.67
CA ARG A 13 2.07 14.40 3.94
C ARG A 13 1.72 14.20 2.46
N SER A 14 2.10 13.07 1.90
CA SER A 14 1.72 12.69 0.53
C SER A 14 0.22 12.55 0.36
N THR A 15 -0.49 12.10 1.39
CA THR A 15 -1.95 11.95 1.38
C THR A 15 -2.66 13.25 1.00
N GLU A 16 -2.18 14.39 1.50
CA GLU A 16 -2.74 15.70 1.17
C GLU A 16 -2.66 16.00 -0.33
N LYS A 17 -1.52 15.71 -0.93
CA LYS A 17 -1.30 15.94 -2.37
C LYS A 17 -2.09 14.97 -3.22
N LEU A 18 -2.05 13.69 -2.86
CA LEU A 18 -2.75 12.63 -3.61
C LEU A 18 -4.26 12.85 -3.62
N SER A 19 -4.85 13.26 -2.51
CA SER A 19 -6.29 13.47 -2.39
C SER A 19 -6.84 14.57 -3.30
N LYS A 20 -6.00 15.45 -3.81
CA LYS A 20 -6.39 16.46 -4.79
C LYS A 20 -6.74 15.85 -6.16
N PHE A 21 -6.07 14.76 -6.53
CA PHE A 21 -6.17 14.15 -7.86
C PHE A 21 -6.82 12.78 -7.87
N PHE A 22 -6.79 12.08 -6.71
CA PHE A 22 -7.22 10.69 -6.56
C PHE A 22 -8.27 10.57 -5.46
N THR A 23 -9.05 9.49 -5.51
CA THR A 23 -9.85 9.05 -4.38
C THR A 23 -8.96 8.15 -3.52
N VAL A 24 -8.61 8.59 -2.32
CA VAL A 24 -7.64 7.92 -1.45
C VAL A 24 -8.33 7.23 -0.29
N THR A 25 -8.00 5.96 -0.08
CA THR A 25 -8.25 5.21 1.16
C THR A 25 -6.90 4.96 1.81
N SER A 26 -6.75 5.30 3.08
CA SER A 26 -5.48 5.19 3.79
C SER A 26 -5.61 4.30 5.03
N ILE A 27 -4.74 3.29 5.13
CA ILE A 27 -4.59 2.48 6.34
C ILE A 27 -3.53 3.15 7.20
N GLU A 28 -3.87 3.48 8.45
CA GLU A 28 -2.99 4.22 9.34
C GLU A 28 -2.99 3.64 10.75
N GLU A 29 -1.79 3.47 11.31
CA GLU A 29 -1.59 2.97 12.68
C GLU A 29 -1.62 4.06 13.76
N ASN A 30 -1.29 5.30 13.38
CA ASN A 30 -1.20 6.42 14.32
C ASN A 30 -2.48 7.26 14.27
N ILE A 31 -3.21 7.23 15.37
CA ILE A 31 -4.48 7.94 15.50
C ILE A 31 -4.36 9.45 15.21
N ASN A 32 -3.18 10.04 15.41
CA ASN A 32 -2.96 11.46 15.16
C ASN A 32 -2.95 11.82 13.66
N TRP A 33 -2.75 10.84 12.79
CA TRP A 33 -2.84 11.03 11.35
C TRP A 33 -4.22 10.75 10.78
N VAL A 34 -5.03 9.96 11.49
CA VAL A 34 -6.38 9.58 11.04
C VAL A 34 -7.27 10.81 10.94
N GLY A 35 -7.87 10.99 9.76
CA GLY A 35 -8.76 12.12 9.48
C GLY A 35 -8.06 13.44 9.20
N LYS A 36 -6.73 13.45 9.11
CA LYS A 36 -5.95 14.69 8.94
C LYS A 36 -6.14 15.33 7.57
N TYR A 37 -6.30 14.51 6.54
CA TYR A 37 -6.45 14.96 5.15
C TYR A 37 -7.74 14.42 4.54
N ASN A 38 -8.05 14.85 3.32
CA ASN A 38 -9.26 14.44 2.61
C ASN A 38 -9.10 13.04 2.01
N ALA A 39 -9.16 12.02 2.85
CA ALA A 39 -9.11 10.61 2.50
C ALA A 39 -10.07 9.82 3.36
N GLU A 40 -10.46 8.64 2.91
CA GLU A 40 -11.09 7.64 3.76
C GLU A 40 -10.01 6.99 4.61
N TYR A 41 -10.12 7.02 5.92
CA TYR A 41 -9.14 6.42 6.82
C TYR A 41 -9.64 5.11 7.42
N ILE A 42 -8.74 4.12 7.44
CA ILE A 42 -8.91 2.88 8.18
C ILE A 42 -7.87 2.90 9.29
N TYR A 43 -8.31 3.16 10.51
CA TYR A 43 -7.45 3.11 11.69
C TYR A 43 -7.17 1.65 12.04
N ALA A 44 -5.93 1.22 11.87
CA ALA A 44 -5.50 -0.14 12.16
C ALA A 44 -4.21 -0.10 13.00
N PRO A 45 -4.32 -0.19 14.33
CA PRO A 45 -3.13 -0.23 15.19
C PRO A 45 -2.27 -1.46 14.87
N ILE A 46 -0.98 -1.38 15.18
CA ILE A 46 -0.07 -2.50 14.95
C ILE A 46 -0.39 -3.64 15.92
N LYS A 47 -0.57 -4.82 15.36
CA LYS A 47 -0.78 -6.07 16.09
C LYS A 47 -0.05 -7.19 15.36
N ASN A 48 0.74 -7.99 16.08
CA ASN A 48 1.56 -9.04 15.48
C ASN A 48 2.49 -8.50 14.36
N ASN A 49 3.12 -7.38 14.65
CA ASN A 49 4.15 -6.75 13.83
C ASN A 49 3.67 -6.19 12.47
N TRP A 50 2.36 -6.03 12.30
CA TRP A 50 1.74 -5.38 11.15
C TRP A 50 0.41 -4.77 11.55
N TYR A 51 -0.33 -4.20 10.60
CA TYR A 51 -1.66 -3.66 10.89
C TYR A 51 -2.60 -4.73 11.39
N ASP A 52 -3.49 -4.38 12.31
CA ASP A 52 -4.49 -5.31 12.86
C ASP A 52 -5.34 -5.92 11.74
N ILE A 53 -5.20 -7.21 11.52
CA ILE A 53 -5.87 -7.94 10.43
C ILE A 53 -7.39 -7.94 10.61
N ASP A 54 -7.88 -7.97 11.84
CA ASP A 54 -9.32 -7.99 12.11
C ASP A 54 -9.96 -6.68 11.63
N VAL A 55 -9.29 -5.55 11.79
CA VAL A 55 -9.72 -4.26 11.24
C VAL A 55 -9.79 -4.30 9.71
N LEU A 56 -8.77 -4.88 9.07
CA LEU A 56 -8.76 -4.99 7.61
C LEU A 56 -9.90 -5.87 7.09
N LYS A 57 -10.21 -6.96 7.79
CA LYS A 57 -11.34 -7.84 7.47
C LYS A 57 -12.67 -7.11 7.62
N GLU A 58 -12.87 -6.39 8.71
CA GLU A 58 -14.09 -5.61 8.97
C GLU A 58 -14.35 -4.55 7.89
N ASN A 59 -13.30 -3.99 7.31
CA ASN A 59 -13.40 -3.02 6.23
C ASN A 59 -13.52 -3.64 4.83
N ASN A 60 -13.60 -4.97 4.72
CA ASN A 60 -13.79 -5.69 3.45
C ASN A 60 -12.80 -5.28 2.34
N LEU A 61 -11.55 -5.04 2.69
CA LEU A 61 -10.52 -4.59 1.74
C LEU A 61 -10.32 -5.57 0.58
N SER A 62 -10.43 -6.87 0.83
CA SER A 62 -10.28 -7.89 -0.21
C SER A 62 -11.34 -7.81 -1.32
N LYS A 63 -12.46 -7.16 -1.06
CA LYS A 63 -13.55 -6.94 -2.03
C LYS A 63 -13.47 -5.58 -2.74
N LYS A 64 -12.61 -4.70 -2.26
CA LYS A 64 -12.38 -3.37 -2.86
C LYS A 64 -11.26 -3.46 -3.89
N LYS A 65 -11.44 -2.79 -5.02
CA LYS A 65 -10.44 -2.69 -6.07
C LYS A 65 -9.83 -1.30 -6.07
N PHE A 66 -8.53 -1.25 -6.18
CA PHE A 66 -7.78 0.00 -6.28
C PHE A 66 -6.94 -0.01 -7.55
N ASP A 67 -6.88 1.12 -8.24
CA ASP A 67 -6.02 1.28 -9.41
C ASP A 67 -4.53 1.24 -9.00
N ILE A 68 -4.23 1.78 -7.81
CA ILE A 68 -2.87 1.91 -7.30
C ILE A 68 -2.85 1.51 -5.82
N ILE A 69 -1.84 0.76 -5.41
CA ILE A 69 -1.54 0.47 -4.00
C ILE A 69 -0.15 1.04 -3.70
N ILE A 70 -0.08 1.93 -2.72
CA ILE A 70 1.18 2.55 -2.28
C ILE A 70 1.59 1.93 -0.94
N ILE A 71 2.79 1.36 -0.87
CA ILE A 71 3.35 0.79 0.34
C ILE A 71 4.36 1.79 0.93
N ASP A 72 3.92 2.51 1.96
CA ASP A 72 4.71 3.51 2.68
C ASP A 72 4.59 3.33 4.21
N GLY A 73 4.17 2.17 4.63
CA GLY A 73 4.01 1.81 6.04
C GLY A 73 3.89 0.31 6.22
N PRO A 74 3.84 -0.14 7.48
CA PRO A 74 4.12 0.63 8.69
C PRO A 74 5.59 1.08 8.78
N ALA A 75 6.03 1.53 9.95
CA ALA A 75 7.41 1.95 10.18
C ALA A 75 8.42 0.88 9.73
N TYR A 76 9.66 1.30 9.45
CA TYR A 76 10.76 0.41 9.06
C TYR A 76 10.83 -0.84 9.95
N GLY A 77 11.07 -1.99 9.33
CA GLY A 77 11.13 -3.28 10.01
C GLY A 77 9.81 -4.06 10.03
N LYS A 78 8.70 -3.48 9.52
CA LYS A 78 7.37 -4.11 9.57
C LYS A 78 6.68 -4.25 8.21
N ARG A 79 7.26 -3.69 7.14
CA ARG A 79 6.61 -3.65 5.81
C ARG A 79 6.50 -5.01 5.14
N MET A 80 7.33 -5.98 5.54
CA MET A 80 7.25 -7.36 5.03
C MET A 80 5.93 -8.06 5.37
N GLY A 81 5.19 -7.55 6.35
CA GLY A 81 3.83 -8.01 6.63
C GLY A 81 2.87 -7.91 5.45
N PHE A 82 3.13 -7.01 4.51
CA PHE A 82 2.38 -6.92 3.27
C PHE A 82 2.40 -8.25 2.50
N LEU A 83 3.56 -8.87 2.37
CA LEU A 83 3.72 -10.16 1.66
C LEU A 83 2.98 -11.30 2.35
N LYS A 84 2.88 -11.27 3.67
CA LYS A 84 2.17 -12.29 4.47
C LYS A 84 0.65 -12.14 4.38
N ASN A 85 0.17 -11.00 3.89
CA ASN A 85 -1.25 -10.65 3.90
C ASN A 85 -1.75 -10.22 2.50
N LEU A 86 -1.15 -10.75 1.45
CA LEU A 86 -1.49 -10.42 0.05
C LEU A 86 -2.96 -10.69 -0.30
N ASN A 87 -3.59 -11.63 0.37
CA ASN A 87 -5.00 -11.99 0.16
C ASN A 87 -6.00 -10.86 0.50
N PHE A 88 -5.55 -9.82 1.19
CA PHE A 88 -6.39 -8.63 1.44
C PHE A 88 -6.41 -7.64 0.29
N PHE A 89 -5.57 -7.83 -0.75
CA PHE A 89 -5.34 -6.83 -1.78
C PHE A 89 -5.49 -7.40 -3.19
N ASP A 90 -5.99 -6.61 -4.13
CA ASP A 90 -6.02 -6.97 -5.55
C ASP A 90 -4.67 -6.68 -6.22
N ILE A 91 -3.69 -7.54 -5.93
CA ILE A 91 -2.32 -7.38 -6.43
C ILE A 91 -2.27 -7.53 -7.96
N LYS A 92 -3.12 -8.38 -8.51
CA LYS A 92 -3.09 -8.70 -9.95
C LYS A 92 -3.34 -7.47 -10.82
N ASN A 93 -4.33 -6.65 -10.44
CA ASN A 93 -4.84 -5.58 -11.29
C ASN A 93 -4.35 -4.18 -10.91
N SER A 94 -3.73 -4.04 -9.74
CA SER A 94 -3.23 -2.75 -9.26
C SER A 94 -1.79 -2.49 -9.71
N ILE A 95 -1.45 -1.21 -9.90
CA ILE A 95 -0.05 -0.78 -9.92
C ILE A 95 0.42 -0.72 -8.46
N ILE A 96 1.54 -1.36 -8.15
CA ILE A 96 2.11 -1.33 -6.79
C ILE A 96 3.25 -0.33 -6.76
N ILE A 97 3.18 0.61 -5.83
CA ILE A 97 4.24 1.59 -5.59
C ILE A 97 4.90 1.24 -4.25
N VAL A 98 6.20 1.04 -4.27
CA VAL A 98 7.01 0.74 -3.08
C VAL A 98 7.91 1.93 -2.81
N ASP A 99 7.74 2.56 -1.65
CA ASP A 99 8.59 3.68 -1.21
C ASP A 99 9.82 3.19 -0.45
N ASP A 100 10.82 4.07 -0.30
CA ASP A 100 12.04 3.84 0.47
C ASP A 100 12.86 2.62 0.02
N ILE A 101 12.93 2.35 -1.27
CA ILE A 101 13.62 1.17 -1.83
C ILE A 101 15.14 1.16 -1.61
N GLU A 102 15.72 2.26 -1.17
CA GLU A 102 17.13 2.31 -0.75
C GLU A 102 17.38 1.56 0.56
N ARG A 103 16.34 1.30 1.36
CA ARG A 103 16.45 0.51 2.59
C ARG A 103 16.43 -0.97 2.25
N LYS A 104 17.26 -1.77 2.94
CA LYS A 104 17.44 -3.19 2.68
C LYS A 104 16.14 -3.98 2.69
N GLU A 105 15.28 -3.76 3.70
CA GLU A 105 14.00 -4.44 3.81
C GLU A 105 13.08 -4.11 2.62
N ASP A 106 13.02 -2.84 2.25
CA ASP A 106 12.15 -2.38 1.18
C ASP A 106 12.64 -2.85 -0.20
N THR A 107 13.95 -3.02 -0.37
CA THR A 107 14.51 -3.66 -1.58
C THR A 107 14.08 -5.12 -1.67
N VAL A 108 14.10 -5.87 -0.57
CA VAL A 108 13.63 -7.26 -0.52
C VAL A 108 12.14 -7.32 -0.80
N LEU A 109 11.36 -6.43 -0.20
CA LEU A 109 9.93 -6.31 -0.46
C LEU A 109 9.65 -6.09 -1.94
N LEU A 110 10.35 -5.16 -2.58
CA LEU A 110 10.21 -4.86 -4.01
C LEU A 110 10.46 -6.11 -4.86
N LYS A 111 11.56 -6.83 -4.61
CA LYS A 111 11.90 -8.06 -5.36
C LYS A 111 10.79 -9.10 -5.27
N ASN A 112 10.22 -9.29 -4.08
CA ASN A 112 9.14 -10.23 -3.86
C ASN A 112 7.84 -9.79 -4.53
N ILE A 113 7.52 -8.51 -4.54
CA ILE A 113 6.35 -7.97 -5.23
C ILE A 113 6.46 -8.17 -6.74
N ILE A 114 7.62 -7.93 -7.32
CA ILE A 114 7.87 -8.19 -8.75
C ILE A 114 7.62 -9.66 -9.08
N GLU A 115 8.13 -10.58 -8.26
CA GLU A 115 7.94 -12.01 -8.46
C GLU A 115 6.46 -12.42 -8.35
N VAL A 116 5.75 -11.91 -7.35
CA VAL A 116 4.31 -12.17 -7.19
C VAL A 116 3.52 -11.68 -8.41
N LYS A 117 3.80 -10.48 -8.90
CA LYS A 117 3.17 -9.93 -10.09
C LYS A 117 3.44 -10.81 -11.32
N LYS A 118 4.67 -11.28 -11.49
CA LYS A 118 5.06 -12.17 -12.56
C LYS A 118 4.31 -13.50 -12.51
N GLN A 119 4.18 -14.09 -11.33
CA GLN A 119 3.40 -15.32 -11.14
C GLN A 119 1.92 -15.13 -11.47
N LEU A 120 1.33 -13.99 -11.06
CA LEU A 120 -0.10 -13.71 -11.28
C LEU A 120 -0.43 -13.36 -12.75
N ASN A 121 0.45 -12.66 -13.45
CA ASN A 121 0.20 -12.08 -14.76
C ASN A 121 1.03 -12.71 -15.89
N GLY A 122 1.94 -13.64 -15.59
CA GLY A 122 2.89 -14.21 -16.54
C GLY A 122 4.08 -13.31 -16.83
N VAL A 123 3.95 -12.00 -16.66
CA VAL A 123 5.01 -11.03 -16.82
C VAL A 123 4.87 -9.93 -15.75
N ALA A 124 5.98 -9.29 -15.43
CA ALA A 124 5.99 -8.07 -14.62
C ALA A 124 7.00 -7.08 -15.20
N SER A 125 6.66 -5.81 -15.15
CA SER A 125 7.58 -4.72 -15.46
C SER A 125 7.71 -3.79 -14.27
N TRP A 126 8.86 -3.19 -14.10
CA TRP A 126 9.07 -2.23 -13.02
C TRP A 126 10.04 -1.14 -13.44
N THR A 127 9.92 0.00 -12.80
CA THR A 127 10.84 1.12 -12.95
C THR A 127 11.02 1.81 -11.62
N ALA A 128 12.17 2.40 -11.40
CA ALA A 128 12.45 3.17 -10.20
C ALA A 128 12.80 4.62 -10.57
N ILE A 129 12.25 5.54 -9.79
CA ILE A 129 12.55 6.97 -9.87
C ILE A 129 12.95 7.38 -8.46
N HIS A 130 14.23 7.79 -8.29
CA HIS A 130 14.83 8.03 -6.98
C HIS A 130 14.71 6.78 -6.10
N ASN A 131 14.08 6.89 -4.94
CA ASN A 131 13.89 5.80 -3.97
C ASN A 131 12.49 5.19 -4.00
N VAL A 132 11.76 5.37 -5.11
CA VAL A 132 10.40 4.86 -5.29
C VAL A 132 10.35 3.94 -6.50
N ALA A 133 9.77 2.75 -6.35
CA ALA A 133 9.58 1.81 -7.45
C ALA A 133 8.09 1.64 -7.79
N PHE A 134 7.82 1.51 -9.08
CA PHE A 134 6.49 1.28 -9.66
C PHE A 134 6.50 -0.10 -10.30
N VAL A 135 5.60 -0.99 -9.87
CA VAL A 135 5.49 -2.36 -10.37
C VAL A 135 4.13 -2.56 -11.04
N ARG A 136 4.17 -2.97 -12.29
CA ARG A 136 2.96 -3.29 -13.07
C ARG A 136 2.80 -4.79 -13.25
#